data_99d324c40ae98aed4210d58b1b70b9c0
#
_entry.id   99d324c40ae98aed4210d58b1b70b9c0
#
_cell.length_a   1.000
_cell.length_b   1.000
_cell.length_c   1.000
_cell.angle_alpha   90.00
_cell.angle_beta   90.00
_cell.angle_gamma   90.00
#
_symmetry.space_group_name_H-M   'P 1'
#
loop_
_entity.id
_entity.type
_entity.pdbx_description
1 polymer ?
#
loop_
_entity_poly.entity_id
_entity_poly.type
_entity_poly.pdbx_seq_one_letter_code
_entity_poly.pdbx_strand_id
1 'polypeptide(L)'
;MNWRAHDEGPRGGRRGRREDEEEGREFGRRGGPHGRGFGRPGGWQNVDIPPADDAQSWFEGRLPAEWFTAVTVTVDREEITVVGTLADETTDDPAQAEGRISRFRADTRAQRIQIAEEAQARYGRKVSWGAELGEVRMLFTHISVPVMTRLRQPERQVLDTLVDAGVARSRSEALAWAVKLVGEHADSWLADLRRAMEEVDKLRAAGPEL
;
A
#
# COMPACT_ATOMS: atom_id res chain seq x y z
N MET A 1 -0.25 -44.69 45.10
CA MET A 1 0.89 -45.49 44.59
C MET A 1 1.88 -44.49 44.02
N ASN A 2 2.78 -43.92 44.82
CA ASN A 2 4.11 -44.40 45.18
C ASN A 2 4.98 -44.72 43.96
N TRP A 3 6.03 -43.98 43.79
CA TRP A 3 7.43 -44.09 44.14
C TRP A 3 8.19 -42.88 43.59
N ARG A 4 8.81 -41.95 44.38
CA ARG A 4 10.14 -41.92 44.99
C ARG A 4 11.26 -42.22 43.98
N ALA A 5 12.23 -41.39 43.76
CA ALA A 5 13.15 -40.55 44.53
C ALA A 5 14.60 -41.05 44.27
N HIS A 6 15.52 -40.10 44.41
CA HIS A 6 16.99 -40.25 44.57
C HIS A 6 17.81 -40.33 43.26
N ASP A 7 18.93 -39.69 43.08
CA ASP A 7 20.03 -39.60 44.03
C ASP A 7 21.03 -38.48 43.66
N GLU A 8 21.76 -38.10 44.63
CA GLU A 8 22.78 -37.06 44.82
C GLU A 8 24.08 -37.26 43.99
N GLY A 9 24.79 -36.15 43.75
CA GLY A 9 26.10 -35.68 43.50
C GLY A 9 27.33 -36.63 43.61
N PRO A 10 28.63 -36.21 43.71
CA PRO A 10 29.21 -34.94 44.17
C PRO A 10 30.49 -34.39 43.43
N ARG A 11 30.83 -33.16 43.74
CA ARG A 11 32.14 -32.49 44.00
C ARG A 11 33.46 -32.94 43.34
N GLY A 12 34.18 -31.90 42.88
CA GLY A 12 35.64 -31.83 42.76
C GLY A 12 36.04 -30.85 41.68
N GLY A 13 36.48 -29.67 41.85
CA GLY A 13 37.59 -29.19 42.66
C GLY A 13 38.89 -29.21 41.87
N ARG A 14 39.33 -28.05 41.32
CA ARG A 14 40.70 -27.61 41.45
C ARG A 14 40.94 -26.24 40.78
N ARG A 15 41.55 -25.42 41.58
CA ARG A 15 42.15 -24.12 41.33
C ARG A 15 43.27 -24.26 40.29
N GLY A 16 43.41 -23.30 39.44
CA GLY A 16 44.56 -23.04 38.64
C GLY A 16 44.68 -21.54 38.36
N ARG A 17 45.39 -20.89 39.25
CA ARG A 17 45.86 -19.50 39.16
C ARG A 17 46.99 -19.49 38.15
N ARG A 18 46.93 -18.65 37.13
CA ARG A 18 48.12 -18.10 36.47
C ARG A 18 47.89 -16.62 36.20
N GLU A 19 48.79 -15.90 36.75
CA GLU A 19 49.05 -14.48 36.63
C GLU A 19 49.74 -14.18 35.29
N ASP A 20 49.57 -12.91 34.91
CA ASP A 20 50.44 -12.13 34.05
C ASP A 20 50.40 -12.36 32.54
N GLU A 21 49.83 -11.38 31.84
CA GLU A 21 50.57 -10.50 30.95
C GLU A 21 49.67 -9.35 30.47
N GLU A 22 50.00 -8.14 30.92
CA GLU A 22 49.53 -6.88 30.36
C GLU A 22 50.05 -6.73 28.95
N GLU A 23 49.15 -6.71 27.97
CA GLU A 23 49.45 -6.04 26.69
C GLU A 23 48.30 -5.09 26.39
N GLY A 24 48.65 -3.81 26.48
CA GLY A 24 47.79 -2.69 26.15
C GLY A 24 47.39 -2.74 24.68
N ARG A 25 46.07 -2.93 24.46
CA ARG A 25 45.44 -2.60 23.20
C ARG A 25 44.58 -1.35 23.38
N GLU A 26 45.17 -0.31 22.92
CA GLU A 26 44.60 1.01 22.69
C GLU A 26 43.32 0.86 21.86
N PHE A 27 42.13 0.84 22.54
CA PHE A 27 40.87 0.95 21.88
C PHE A 27 40.67 2.38 21.40
N GLY A 28 41.12 2.61 20.15
CA GLY A 28 40.78 3.80 19.44
C GLY A 28 39.29 4.06 19.42
N ARG A 29 38.85 5.04 20.19
CA ARG A 29 37.52 5.66 20.10
C ARG A 29 37.36 6.27 18.71
N ARG A 30 36.92 5.50 17.74
CA ARG A 30 36.28 6.08 16.55
C ARG A 30 34.85 6.48 16.94
N GLY A 31 34.75 7.72 17.42
CA GLY A 31 33.49 8.43 17.48
C GLY A 31 32.94 8.61 16.07
N GLY A 32 32.10 7.69 15.64
CA GLY A 32 31.25 7.93 14.46
C GLY A 32 30.22 8.99 14.83
N PRO A 33 30.01 10.00 13.98
CA PRO A 33 28.93 10.94 14.22
C PRO A 33 27.61 10.18 14.15
N HIS A 34 26.94 10.06 15.29
CA HIS A 34 25.54 9.70 15.32
C HIS A 34 24.75 10.84 14.66
N GLY A 35 24.82 10.90 13.36
CA GLY A 35 23.88 11.63 12.57
C GLY A 35 22.51 11.06 12.86
N ARG A 36 21.72 11.75 13.67
CA ARG A 36 20.28 11.60 13.68
C ARG A 36 19.80 11.97 12.28
N GLY A 37 19.84 10.99 11.40
CA GLY A 37 19.19 11.08 10.12
C GLY A 37 17.70 11.24 10.39
N PHE A 38 17.25 12.48 10.47
CA PHE A 38 15.87 12.78 10.11
C PHE A 38 15.72 12.16 8.74
N GLY A 39 14.94 11.06 8.66
CA GLY A 39 14.65 10.40 7.41
C GLY A 39 14.28 11.48 6.40
N ARG A 40 15.04 11.56 5.31
CA ARG A 40 14.73 12.49 4.23
C ARG A 40 13.26 12.30 3.89
N PRO A 41 12.44 13.37 3.89
CA PRO A 41 11.11 13.28 3.32
C PRO A 41 11.28 12.76 1.90
N GLY A 42 10.69 11.62 1.56
CA GLY A 42 10.76 11.07 0.21
C GLY A 42 11.62 9.81 0.01
N GLY A 43 12.18 9.20 1.06
CA GLY A 43 12.96 7.96 0.90
C GLY A 43 12.20 6.78 0.27
N TRP A 44 10.90 6.74 0.39
CA TRP A 44 10.00 5.78 -0.25
C TRP A 44 9.56 6.22 -1.67
N GLN A 45 9.71 7.51 -2.00
CA GLN A 45 9.37 8.07 -3.32
C GLN A 45 10.46 7.83 -4.38
N ASN A 46 11.65 7.36 -3.97
CA ASN A 46 12.82 7.20 -4.85
C ASN A 46 13.01 5.78 -5.40
N VAL A 47 11.98 4.96 -5.44
CA VAL A 47 12.04 3.72 -6.24
C VAL A 47 11.74 4.12 -7.68
N ASP A 48 12.64 3.80 -8.61
CA ASP A 48 12.47 3.97 -10.06
C ASP A 48 11.31 3.09 -10.55
N ILE A 49 10.09 3.63 -10.42
CA ILE A 49 8.91 3.03 -11.02
C ILE A 49 8.72 3.70 -12.38
N PRO A 50 8.52 2.95 -13.46
CA PRO A 50 8.29 3.53 -14.77
C PRO A 50 7.15 4.56 -14.75
N PRO A 51 7.27 5.67 -15.51
CA PRO A 51 6.19 6.63 -15.65
C PRO A 51 4.95 5.94 -16.24
N ALA A 52 3.78 6.44 -15.91
CA ALA A 52 2.51 5.89 -16.36
C ALA A 52 1.54 7.00 -16.86
N ASP A 53 2.08 8.11 -17.32
CA ASP A 53 1.32 9.25 -17.83
C ASP A 53 0.51 8.91 -19.07
N ASP A 54 0.95 7.91 -19.82
CA ASP A 54 0.28 7.38 -21.01
C ASP A 54 -0.66 6.20 -20.72
N ALA A 55 -0.87 5.82 -19.46
CA ALA A 55 -1.64 4.63 -19.11
C ALA A 55 -3.08 4.70 -19.63
N GLN A 56 -3.76 5.84 -19.53
CA GLN A 56 -5.11 6.03 -20.07
C GLN A 56 -5.16 5.67 -21.55
N SER A 57 -4.32 6.30 -22.37
CA SER A 57 -4.28 6.09 -23.81
C SER A 57 -3.85 4.67 -24.20
N TRP A 58 -2.93 4.08 -23.42
CA TRP A 58 -2.49 2.72 -23.65
C TRP A 58 -3.62 1.70 -23.41
N PHE A 59 -4.37 1.84 -22.31
CA PHE A 59 -5.51 0.96 -22.06
C PHE A 59 -6.63 1.16 -23.08
N GLU A 60 -6.94 2.40 -23.47
CA GLU A 60 -7.92 2.68 -24.54
C GLU A 60 -7.56 2.00 -25.85
N GLY A 61 -6.27 1.98 -26.21
CA GLY A 61 -5.79 1.30 -27.42
C GLY A 61 -5.65 -0.21 -27.28
N ARG A 62 -5.49 -0.73 -26.06
CA ARG A 62 -5.24 -2.16 -25.81
C ARG A 62 -6.49 -2.97 -25.51
N LEU A 63 -7.52 -2.33 -24.97
CA LEU A 63 -8.78 -2.99 -24.62
C LEU A 63 -9.58 -3.35 -25.88
N PRO A 64 -10.27 -4.52 -25.89
CA PRO A 64 -11.24 -4.81 -26.91
C PRO A 64 -12.34 -3.75 -26.97
N ALA A 65 -12.64 -3.24 -28.17
CA ALA A 65 -13.59 -2.14 -28.35
C ALA A 65 -15.03 -2.49 -27.90
N GLU A 66 -15.35 -3.78 -27.93
CA GLU A 66 -16.66 -4.29 -27.51
C GLU A 66 -16.89 -4.34 -26.00
N TRP A 67 -15.85 -4.13 -25.19
CA TRP A 67 -16.01 -4.24 -23.74
C TRP A 67 -16.66 -3.01 -23.12
N PHE A 68 -16.20 -1.84 -23.51
CA PHE A 68 -16.51 -0.59 -22.82
C PHE A 68 -16.84 0.54 -23.80
N THR A 69 -17.81 1.35 -23.41
CA THR A 69 -18.11 2.62 -24.07
C THR A 69 -17.22 3.75 -23.57
N ALA A 70 -16.75 3.65 -22.33
CA ALA A 70 -15.82 4.58 -21.70
C ALA A 70 -14.92 3.84 -20.73
N VAL A 71 -13.69 4.31 -20.54
CA VAL A 71 -12.71 3.73 -19.62
C VAL A 71 -12.10 4.84 -18.77
N THR A 72 -12.05 4.63 -17.47
CA THR A 72 -11.34 5.48 -16.51
C THR A 72 -10.15 4.71 -15.96
N VAL A 73 -8.96 5.26 -16.08
CA VAL A 73 -7.72 4.70 -15.53
C VAL A 73 -7.21 5.59 -14.42
N THR A 74 -7.14 5.05 -13.21
CA THR A 74 -6.56 5.73 -12.06
C THR A 74 -5.23 5.07 -11.72
N VAL A 75 -4.18 5.88 -11.61
CA VAL A 75 -2.83 5.40 -11.34
C VAL A 75 -2.35 5.96 -10.02
N ASP A 76 -1.86 5.08 -9.16
CA ASP A 76 -1.06 5.44 -8.01
C ASP A 76 0.33 4.78 -8.10
N ARG A 77 1.05 4.74 -6.99
CA ARG A 77 2.40 4.20 -6.94
C ARG A 77 2.44 2.68 -7.09
N GLU A 78 1.46 1.98 -6.56
CA GLU A 78 1.42 0.53 -6.42
C GLU A 78 0.48 -0.12 -7.43
N GLU A 79 -0.52 0.63 -7.92
CA GLU A 79 -1.66 0.07 -8.62
C GLU A 79 -2.11 0.95 -9.80
N ILE A 80 -2.60 0.29 -10.83
CA ILE A 80 -3.40 0.90 -11.89
C ILE A 80 -4.80 0.32 -11.80
N THR A 81 -5.80 1.14 -11.51
CA THR A 81 -7.20 0.71 -11.49
C THR A 81 -7.88 1.09 -12.78
N VAL A 82 -8.38 0.10 -13.50
CA VAL A 82 -9.12 0.26 -14.76
C VAL A 82 -10.59 -0.04 -14.52
N VAL A 83 -11.44 0.96 -14.72
CA VAL A 83 -12.89 0.82 -14.62
C VAL A 83 -13.50 1.23 -15.95
N GLY A 84 -14.28 0.34 -16.54
CA GLY A 84 -14.96 0.60 -17.80
C GLY A 84 -16.46 0.59 -17.66
N THR A 85 -17.14 1.48 -18.37
CA THR A 85 -18.59 1.45 -18.57
C THR A 85 -18.89 0.39 -19.61
N LEU A 86 -19.67 -0.64 -19.24
CA LEU A 86 -19.97 -1.74 -20.16
C LEU A 86 -20.72 -1.22 -21.40
N ALA A 87 -20.40 -1.81 -22.55
CA ALA A 87 -21.07 -1.52 -23.81
C ALA A 87 -22.49 -2.14 -23.91
N ASP A 88 -22.95 -2.81 -22.88
CA ASP A 88 -24.28 -3.38 -22.78
C ASP A 88 -25.36 -2.29 -22.68
N GLU A 89 -26.59 -2.67 -23.05
CA GLU A 89 -27.74 -1.76 -22.86
C GLU A 89 -27.88 -1.36 -21.39
N THR A 90 -28.09 -0.09 -21.14
CA THR A 90 -28.38 0.44 -19.81
C THR A 90 -29.63 -0.21 -19.23
N THR A 91 -29.61 -0.50 -17.94
CA THR A 91 -30.75 -1.03 -17.19
C THR A 91 -30.93 -0.24 -15.91
N ASP A 92 -32.17 0.06 -15.57
CA ASP A 92 -32.52 0.72 -14.31
C ASP A 92 -32.65 -0.28 -13.14
N ASP A 93 -32.55 -1.59 -13.44
CA ASP A 93 -32.59 -2.65 -12.42
C ASP A 93 -31.16 -2.98 -11.94
N PRO A 94 -30.84 -2.63 -10.68
CA PRO A 94 -29.51 -2.91 -10.11
C PRO A 94 -29.14 -4.39 -10.13
N ALA A 95 -30.11 -5.29 -9.92
CA ALA A 95 -29.84 -6.74 -9.93
C ALA A 95 -29.45 -7.24 -11.33
N GLN A 96 -30.09 -6.70 -12.38
CA GLN A 96 -29.69 -7.00 -13.75
C GLN A 96 -28.28 -6.44 -14.06
N ALA A 97 -27.99 -5.21 -13.63
CA ALA A 97 -26.69 -4.59 -13.81
C ALA A 97 -25.59 -5.43 -13.13
N GLU A 98 -25.77 -5.84 -11.88
CA GLU A 98 -24.86 -6.73 -11.15
C GLU A 98 -24.65 -8.07 -11.87
N GLY A 99 -25.73 -8.67 -12.35
CA GLY A 99 -25.69 -9.93 -13.11
C GLY A 99 -24.86 -9.81 -14.39
N ARG A 100 -25.03 -8.71 -15.15
CA ARG A 100 -24.29 -8.43 -16.39
C ARG A 100 -22.81 -8.16 -16.11
N ILE A 101 -22.50 -7.34 -15.10
CA ILE A 101 -21.12 -7.10 -14.65
C ILE A 101 -20.46 -8.39 -14.20
N SER A 102 -21.17 -9.25 -13.46
CA SER A 102 -20.66 -10.55 -13.02
C SER A 102 -20.37 -11.49 -14.18
N ARG A 103 -21.24 -11.53 -15.20
CA ARG A 103 -21.02 -12.28 -16.44
C ARG A 103 -19.78 -11.75 -17.18
N PHE A 104 -19.68 -10.45 -17.42
CA PHE A 104 -18.52 -9.82 -18.02
C PHE A 104 -17.22 -10.18 -17.28
N ARG A 105 -17.26 -10.12 -15.94
CA ARG A 105 -16.11 -10.52 -15.10
C ARG A 105 -15.68 -11.96 -15.35
N ALA A 106 -16.63 -12.88 -15.50
CA ALA A 106 -16.33 -14.30 -15.74
C ALA A 106 -15.79 -14.52 -17.15
N ASP A 107 -16.47 -14.00 -18.16
CA ASP A 107 -16.18 -14.26 -19.57
C ASP A 107 -14.85 -13.65 -20.03
N THR A 108 -14.50 -12.46 -19.50
CA THR A 108 -13.27 -11.75 -19.89
C THR A 108 -12.06 -12.05 -19.02
N ARG A 109 -12.17 -12.97 -18.04
CA ARG A 109 -11.13 -13.19 -17.04
C ARG A 109 -9.75 -13.47 -17.64
N ALA A 110 -9.67 -14.35 -18.63
CA ALA A 110 -8.41 -14.74 -19.24
C ALA A 110 -7.72 -13.57 -19.98
N GLN A 111 -8.49 -12.83 -20.76
CA GLN A 111 -7.98 -11.67 -21.50
C GLN A 111 -7.56 -10.54 -20.56
N ARG A 112 -8.32 -10.28 -19.48
CA ARG A 112 -7.94 -9.28 -18.48
C ARG A 112 -6.64 -9.64 -17.76
N ILE A 113 -6.39 -10.91 -17.48
CA ILE A 113 -5.11 -11.38 -16.91
C ILE A 113 -3.97 -11.06 -17.89
N GLN A 114 -4.12 -11.42 -19.16
CA GLN A 114 -3.10 -11.14 -20.17
C GLN A 114 -2.79 -9.64 -20.28
N ILE A 115 -3.83 -8.81 -20.38
CA ILE A 115 -3.66 -7.34 -20.46
C ILE A 115 -3.00 -6.80 -19.18
N ALA A 116 -3.37 -7.32 -18.01
CA ALA A 116 -2.76 -6.93 -16.75
C ALA A 116 -1.27 -7.29 -16.68
N GLU A 117 -0.86 -8.44 -17.19
CA GLU A 117 0.54 -8.86 -17.27
C GLU A 117 1.35 -7.96 -18.21
N GLU A 118 0.80 -7.62 -19.38
CA GLU A 118 1.41 -6.67 -20.31
C GLU A 118 1.58 -5.28 -19.67
N ALA A 119 0.54 -4.77 -19.01
CA ALA A 119 0.58 -3.48 -18.33
C ALA A 119 1.56 -3.51 -17.14
N GLN A 120 1.59 -4.58 -16.37
CA GLN A 120 2.53 -4.74 -15.26
C GLN A 120 3.99 -4.77 -15.75
N ALA A 121 4.26 -5.43 -16.86
CA ALA A 121 5.59 -5.42 -17.47
C ALA A 121 6.00 -4.03 -17.94
N ARG A 122 5.05 -3.21 -18.45
CA ARG A 122 5.29 -1.87 -18.93
C ARG A 122 5.45 -0.86 -17.80
N TYR A 123 4.55 -0.86 -16.84
CA TYR A 123 4.41 0.19 -15.82
C TYR A 123 4.94 -0.18 -14.43
N GLY A 124 5.32 -1.43 -14.22
CA GLY A 124 5.81 -1.90 -12.91
C GLY A 124 4.76 -1.89 -11.81
N ARG A 125 3.48 -1.77 -12.14
CA ARG A 125 2.35 -1.69 -11.21
C ARG A 125 1.37 -2.83 -11.43
N LYS A 126 0.71 -3.25 -10.38
CA LYS A 126 -0.38 -4.23 -10.51
C LYS A 126 -1.62 -3.57 -11.12
N VAL A 127 -2.43 -4.35 -11.81
CA VAL A 127 -3.65 -3.86 -12.42
C VAL A 127 -4.87 -4.42 -11.71
N SER A 128 -5.74 -3.52 -11.28
CA SER A 128 -7.07 -3.82 -10.76
C SER A 128 -8.12 -3.47 -11.77
N TRP A 129 -9.18 -4.25 -11.78
CA TRP A 129 -10.27 -4.13 -12.73
C TRP A 129 -11.58 -3.82 -12.04
N GLY A 130 -12.41 -3.05 -12.70
CA GLY A 130 -13.80 -2.82 -12.36
C GLY A 130 -14.65 -2.64 -13.61
N ALA A 131 -15.95 -2.69 -13.42
CA ALA A 131 -16.92 -2.31 -14.44
C ALA A 131 -18.08 -1.57 -13.80
N GLU A 132 -18.75 -0.75 -14.60
CA GLU A 132 -19.97 -0.05 -14.23
C GLU A 132 -21.02 -0.19 -15.31
N LEU A 133 -22.28 -0.24 -14.89
CA LEU A 133 -23.44 -0.26 -15.73
C LEU A 133 -24.61 0.47 -15.04
N GLY A 134 -25.06 1.57 -15.61
CA GLY A 134 -25.99 2.47 -14.95
C GLY A 134 -25.36 3.04 -13.67
N GLU A 135 -26.05 2.93 -12.54
CA GLU A 135 -25.54 3.39 -11.23
C GLU A 135 -24.72 2.33 -10.48
N VAL A 136 -24.63 1.10 -11.01
CA VAL A 136 -23.92 0.00 -10.36
C VAL A 136 -22.47 0.00 -10.80
N ARG A 137 -21.56 0.10 -9.81
CA ARG A 137 -20.11 0.01 -10.01
C ARG A 137 -19.53 -1.11 -9.15
N MET A 138 -18.79 -2.02 -9.77
CA MET A 138 -18.16 -3.15 -9.09
C MET A 138 -16.66 -3.21 -9.40
N LEU A 139 -15.83 -3.24 -8.36
CA LEU A 139 -14.42 -3.59 -8.47
C LEU A 139 -14.25 -5.10 -8.36
N PHE A 140 -13.44 -5.68 -9.24
CA PHE A 140 -13.18 -7.13 -9.29
C PHE A 140 -11.99 -7.55 -8.45
N THR A 141 -11.09 -6.61 -8.20
CA THR A 141 -9.84 -6.82 -7.47
C THR A 141 -9.70 -5.70 -6.45
N HIS A 142 -9.29 -6.08 -5.25
CA HIS A 142 -8.95 -5.14 -4.18
C HIS A 142 -7.51 -5.41 -3.78
N ILE A 143 -6.61 -4.52 -4.16
CA ILE A 143 -5.21 -4.59 -3.76
C ILE A 143 -5.08 -3.87 -2.42
N SER A 144 -4.46 -4.54 -1.46
CA SER A 144 -4.10 -3.94 -0.17
C SER A 144 -2.59 -3.85 -0.06
N VAL A 145 -2.10 -2.67 0.21
CA VAL A 145 -0.67 -2.40 0.39
C VAL A 145 -0.43 -2.10 1.86
N PRO A 146 0.56 -2.75 2.51
CA PRO A 146 0.85 -2.47 3.90
C PRO A 146 1.46 -1.08 4.06
N VAL A 147 0.87 -0.28 4.95
CA VAL A 147 1.40 1.01 5.36
C VAL A 147 1.86 0.92 6.80
N MET A 148 3.14 1.20 7.05
CA MET A 148 3.70 1.20 8.40
C MET A 148 3.76 2.62 8.94
N THR A 149 3.16 2.84 10.11
CA THR A 149 3.20 4.13 10.79
C THR A 149 3.55 3.96 12.27
N ARG A 150 4.02 5.06 12.87
CA ARG A 150 4.30 5.16 14.31
C ARG A 150 3.43 6.26 14.90
N LEU A 151 2.48 5.86 15.73
CA LEU A 151 1.55 6.75 16.39
C LEU A 151 1.99 7.04 17.82
N ARG A 152 1.76 8.26 18.29
CA ARG A 152 1.93 8.66 19.69
C ARG A 152 0.72 8.21 20.53
N GLN A 153 0.80 8.42 21.81
CA GLN A 153 -0.25 7.95 22.74
C GLN A 153 -1.65 8.51 22.42
N PRO A 154 -1.82 9.82 22.13
CA PRO A 154 -3.16 10.35 21.85
C PRO A 154 -3.81 9.68 20.64
N GLU A 155 -3.07 9.51 19.53
CA GLU A 155 -3.60 8.87 18.32
C GLU A 155 -3.93 7.39 18.56
N ARG A 156 -3.10 6.69 19.38
CA ARG A 156 -3.40 5.30 19.73
C ARG A 156 -4.67 5.19 20.57
N GLN A 157 -4.91 6.13 21.49
CA GLN A 157 -6.13 6.15 22.30
C GLN A 157 -7.40 6.33 21.44
N VAL A 158 -7.33 7.15 20.39
CA VAL A 158 -8.43 7.27 19.42
C VAL A 158 -8.72 5.91 18.76
N LEU A 159 -7.67 5.21 18.30
CA LEU A 159 -7.86 3.89 17.69
C LEU A 159 -8.41 2.86 18.69
N ASP A 160 -7.95 2.89 19.95
CA ASP A 160 -8.45 2.01 20.98
C ASP A 160 -9.94 2.27 21.26
N THR A 161 -10.34 3.54 21.33
CA THR A 161 -11.75 3.92 21.49
C THR A 161 -12.62 3.39 20.34
N LEU A 162 -12.15 3.47 19.09
CA LEU A 162 -12.87 2.93 17.93
C LEU A 162 -13.01 1.40 17.98
N VAL A 163 -12.00 0.72 18.48
CA VAL A 163 -12.05 -0.74 18.68
C VAL A 163 -13.00 -1.10 19.81
N ASP A 164 -12.91 -0.42 20.97
CA ASP A 164 -13.75 -0.67 22.13
C ASP A 164 -15.23 -0.35 21.84
N ALA A 165 -15.50 0.64 20.99
CA ALA A 165 -16.83 0.99 20.53
C ALA A 165 -17.38 0.02 19.44
N GLY A 166 -16.59 -0.96 18.99
CA GLY A 166 -17.01 -1.93 17.97
C GLY A 166 -17.06 -1.38 16.54
N VAL A 167 -16.51 -0.18 16.29
CA VAL A 167 -16.41 0.41 14.94
C VAL A 167 -15.38 -0.35 14.10
N ALA A 168 -14.35 -0.88 14.74
CA ALA A 168 -13.30 -1.66 14.10
C ALA A 168 -12.90 -2.85 14.98
N ARG A 169 -12.39 -3.91 14.37
CA ARG A 169 -11.93 -5.13 15.07
C ARG A 169 -10.47 -5.07 15.51
N SER A 170 -9.73 -4.08 15.00
CA SER A 170 -8.31 -3.90 15.29
C SER A 170 -7.88 -2.44 15.08
N ARG A 171 -6.73 -2.06 15.67
CA ARG A 171 -6.12 -0.74 15.44
C ARG A 171 -5.84 -0.46 13.95
N SER A 172 -5.43 -1.48 13.19
CA SER A 172 -5.18 -1.34 11.76
C SER A 172 -6.47 -1.03 10.99
N GLU A 173 -7.56 -1.71 11.33
CA GLU A 173 -8.87 -1.46 10.74
C GLU A 173 -9.43 -0.09 11.16
N ALA A 174 -9.25 0.30 12.43
CA ALA A 174 -9.61 1.62 12.93
C ALA A 174 -8.86 2.74 12.19
N LEU A 175 -7.56 2.54 11.91
CA LEU A 175 -6.78 3.49 11.14
C LEU A 175 -7.27 3.58 9.68
N ALA A 176 -7.51 2.45 9.03
CA ALA A 176 -8.05 2.43 7.67
C ALA A 176 -9.42 3.11 7.60
N TRP A 177 -10.29 2.86 8.59
CA TRP A 177 -11.58 3.52 8.71
C TRP A 177 -11.43 5.05 8.89
N ALA A 178 -10.50 5.49 9.75
CA ALA A 178 -10.25 6.92 9.96
C ALA A 178 -9.75 7.61 8.68
N VAL A 179 -8.86 6.95 7.91
CA VAL A 179 -8.38 7.47 6.62
C VAL A 179 -9.52 7.57 5.61
N LYS A 180 -10.39 6.56 5.54
CA LYS A 180 -11.58 6.58 4.68
C LYS A 180 -12.51 7.73 5.05
N LEU A 181 -12.79 7.91 6.34
CA LEU A 181 -13.62 9.00 6.85
C LEU A 181 -13.06 10.39 6.48
N VAL A 182 -11.74 10.56 6.59
CA VAL A 182 -11.07 11.80 6.15
C VAL A 182 -11.24 11.98 4.64
N GLY A 183 -11.09 10.94 3.83
CA GLY A 183 -11.32 10.99 2.38
C GLY A 183 -12.73 11.44 2.04
N GLU A 184 -13.74 10.87 2.67
CA GLU A 184 -15.16 11.21 2.43
C GLU A 184 -15.53 12.64 2.83
N HIS A 185 -14.85 13.23 3.84
CA HIS A 185 -15.19 14.55 4.38
C HIS A 185 -14.24 15.66 3.93
N ALA A 186 -13.12 15.32 3.32
CA ALA A 186 -12.07 16.28 2.94
C ALA A 186 -11.75 16.27 1.44
N ASP A 187 -12.64 15.72 0.61
CA ASP A 187 -12.39 15.56 -0.83
C ASP A 187 -12.03 16.88 -1.53
N SER A 188 -12.74 17.96 -1.22
CA SER A 188 -12.45 19.29 -1.79
C SER A 188 -11.07 19.79 -1.35
N TRP A 189 -10.76 19.70 -0.07
CA TRP A 189 -9.48 20.11 0.47
C TRP A 189 -8.32 19.28 -0.08
N LEU A 190 -8.50 17.97 -0.18
CA LEU A 190 -7.49 17.07 -0.76
C LEU A 190 -7.29 17.33 -2.26
N ALA A 191 -8.34 17.66 -2.99
CA ALA A 191 -8.25 18.05 -4.40
C ALA A 191 -7.49 19.38 -4.57
N ASP A 192 -7.75 20.35 -3.71
CA ASP A 192 -7.03 21.64 -3.69
C ASP A 192 -5.56 21.45 -3.35
N LEU A 193 -5.27 20.59 -2.38
CA LEU A 193 -3.89 20.26 -2.00
C LEU A 193 -3.12 19.60 -3.15
N ARG A 194 -3.74 18.63 -3.86
CA ARG A 194 -3.12 18.00 -5.04
C ARG A 194 -2.81 19.03 -6.13
N ARG A 195 -3.77 19.92 -6.41
CA ARG A 195 -3.58 21.02 -7.39
C ARG A 195 -2.44 21.94 -7.01
N ALA A 196 -2.34 22.31 -5.73
CA ALA A 196 -1.22 23.11 -5.23
C ALA A 196 0.13 22.40 -5.35
N MET A 197 0.17 21.09 -5.12
CA MET A 197 1.38 20.30 -5.31
C MET A 197 1.82 20.24 -6.78
N GLU A 198 0.90 20.08 -7.71
CA GLU A 198 1.18 20.12 -9.16
C GLU A 198 1.80 21.44 -9.58
N GLU A 199 1.32 22.58 -9.04
CA GLU A 199 1.93 23.89 -9.31
C GLU A 199 3.35 24.01 -8.73
N VAL A 200 3.58 23.47 -7.53
CA VAL A 200 4.93 23.42 -6.95
C VAL A 200 5.87 22.57 -7.81
N ASP A 201 5.40 21.45 -8.32
CA ASP A 201 6.23 20.58 -9.16
C ASP A 201 6.53 21.21 -10.52
N LYS A 202 5.61 21.96 -11.12
CA LYS A 202 5.86 22.78 -12.32
C LYS A 202 6.94 23.83 -12.07
N LEU A 203 6.86 24.53 -10.93
CA LEU A 203 7.88 25.54 -10.56
C LEU A 203 9.25 24.91 -10.31
N ARG A 204 9.29 23.73 -9.68
CA ARG A 204 10.54 22.96 -9.51
C ARG A 204 11.14 22.52 -10.84
N ALA A 205 10.30 22.07 -11.76
CA ALA A 205 10.76 21.65 -13.09
C ALA A 205 11.26 22.82 -13.96
N ALA A 206 10.64 24.00 -13.83
CA ALA A 206 11.06 25.21 -14.52
C ALA A 206 12.42 25.73 -14.04
N GLY A 207 12.78 25.47 -12.77
CA GLY A 207 14.01 25.98 -12.18
C GLY A 207 14.01 27.50 -11.93
N PRO A 208 15.10 28.07 -11.39
CA PRO A 208 15.22 29.51 -11.25
C PRO A 208 15.46 30.16 -12.64
N GLU A 209 14.73 31.21 -12.94
CA GLU A 209 15.03 32.05 -14.10
C GLU A 209 16.42 32.70 -13.88
N LEU A 210 17.37 32.43 -14.81
CA LEU A 210 18.72 32.98 -14.81
C LEU A 210 18.75 34.26 -15.64
#